data_18462b3edc133ccdde93caed5c148aeb
#
_entry.id   18462b3edc133ccdde93caed5c148aeb
#
_cell.length_a   1.000
_cell.length_b   1.000
_cell.length_c   1.000
_cell.angle_alpha   90.00
_cell.angle_beta   90.00
_cell.angle_gamma   90.00
#
_symmetry.space_group_name_H-M   'P 1'
#
loop_
_entity.id
_entity.type
_entity.pdbx_description
1 polymer ?
#
loop_
_entity_poly.entity_id
_entity_poly.type
_entity_poly.pdbx_seq_one_letter_code
_entity_poly.pdbx_strand_id
1 'polypeptide(L)'
;MITLRCVVERITYQNPGNGYTVLRAAVRNYKELVTVVGNLLDVNVGSVLLLQGDWKVEPKYGNQFCAEKWEETMPATVYGIEKYLGSGLIRGVGPKFAGRIVRTFGTDTLTVIEEETDRLLLVPGIGEKRVQMIRDSWERQKEIKNVMLFLQDHGVSTSFAAKIYRQYGNESLDKMKENPFQMADDIWGIGFKTADGIAQKLGFAKEAYVRLRSGIMYTLSNLADEGHVFAYQEQLIAKAAELLEAEESSIVMTLDQMIADKDLICETVDYKTDQAEMKAIYLPAFYYAEAGVAGKLKRLAQAPAADRLWHALVDARQQTGNESLSIDVSKIQEKVHMEYDEIQADAIRKAAVSKVMVLTGGPGTGKTTTTQGIIAAYRSFGLKILLAAPTGRAAKRMTEATGLEAKTIHRLLECKPPEGYQKNEDNPLDGDVLIIDECSMIDMILMNALLKAIPEGMRLILVGDIDQLPSVGAGNVLRDIIDSGVFPVVRLTRIFRQAQSSRIIMNAHAINEGKFPDISNGKNTDFFYIEKEDPEEAVQEIVRLVKNNLPRYYKTPWNHIQVLTPMQKGIVGAANLNLALQEALNPQGDGLRR
;
A
#
# COMPACT_ATOMS: atom_id res chain seq x y z
N MET A 1 -14.45 -25.01 28.99
CA MET A 1 -13.35 -24.12 29.30
C MET A 1 -12.64 -24.61 30.56
N ILE A 2 -11.41 -25.03 30.48
CA ILE A 2 -10.62 -25.63 31.57
C ILE A 2 -9.61 -24.60 32.06
N THR A 3 -9.42 -24.51 33.38
CA THR A 3 -8.39 -23.64 33.96
C THR A 3 -7.13 -24.46 34.27
N LEU A 4 -5.98 -24.00 33.74
CA LEU A 4 -4.71 -24.66 33.86
C LEU A 4 -3.67 -23.70 34.47
N ARG A 5 -3.09 -24.06 35.63
CA ARG A 5 -1.96 -23.31 36.21
C ARG A 5 -0.66 -23.98 35.83
N CYS A 6 0.25 -23.25 35.21
CA CYS A 6 1.50 -23.80 34.70
C CYS A 6 2.69 -22.85 34.90
N VAL A 7 3.90 -23.39 34.84
CA VAL A 7 5.15 -22.65 34.81
C VAL A 7 5.78 -22.81 33.45
N VAL A 8 6.13 -21.72 32.77
CA VAL A 8 6.75 -21.74 31.46
C VAL A 8 8.20 -22.25 31.56
N GLU A 9 8.47 -23.38 30.95
CA GLU A 9 9.80 -23.95 30.90
C GLU A 9 10.60 -23.56 29.67
N ARG A 10 9.92 -23.45 28.51
CA ARG A 10 10.57 -23.06 27.27
C ARG A 10 9.55 -22.47 26.29
N ILE A 11 9.92 -21.39 25.63
CA ILE A 11 9.18 -20.84 24.48
C ILE A 11 9.77 -21.48 23.22
N THR A 12 8.92 -22.17 22.46
CA THR A 12 9.32 -22.85 21.23
C THR A 12 9.18 -21.93 20.02
N TYR A 13 8.16 -21.09 20.02
CA TYR A 13 7.90 -20.10 18.98
C TYR A 13 7.12 -18.92 19.57
N GLN A 14 7.47 -17.72 19.16
CA GLN A 14 6.73 -16.51 19.50
C GLN A 14 6.74 -15.58 18.30
N ASN A 15 5.54 -15.13 17.89
CA ASN A 15 5.40 -14.13 16.85
C ASN A 15 5.21 -12.75 17.48
N PRO A 16 6.21 -11.86 17.37
CA PRO A 16 6.12 -10.54 18.00
C PRO A 16 5.03 -9.63 17.40
N GLY A 17 4.57 -9.95 16.19
CA GLY A 17 3.58 -9.13 15.47
C GLY A 17 2.16 -9.34 15.93
N ASN A 18 1.76 -10.57 16.26
CA ASN A 18 0.39 -10.92 16.64
C ASN A 18 0.28 -11.60 18.02
N GLY A 19 1.42 -11.79 18.72
CA GLY A 19 1.45 -12.42 20.03
C GLY A 19 1.27 -13.93 20.05
N TYR A 20 1.10 -14.59 18.91
CA TYR A 20 0.93 -16.03 18.87
C TYR A 20 2.19 -16.72 19.39
N THR A 21 2.01 -17.50 20.44
CA THR A 21 3.10 -18.16 21.17
C THR A 21 2.83 -19.65 21.29
N VAL A 22 3.87 -20.44 21.07
CA VAL A 22 3.91 -21.87 21.35
C VAL A 22 4.96 -22.08 22.43
N LEU A 23 4.56 -22.59 23.58
CA LEU A 23 5.45 -22.83 24.69
C LEU A 23 5.29 -24.23 25.30
N ARG A 24 6.29 -24.65 26.04
CA ARG A 24 6.27 -25.86 26.84
C ARG A 24 6.20 -25.46 28.31
N ALA A 25 5.19 -25.94 29.02
CA ALA A 25 4.96 -25.57 30.41
C ALA A 25 4.86 -26.79 31.32
N ALA A 26 5.39 -26.63 32.51
CA ALA A 26 5.23 -27.60 33.61
C ALA A 26 3.88 -27.36 34.30
N VAL A 27 3.04 -28.39 34.33
CA VAL A 27 1.72 -28.36 34.95
C VAL A 27 1.67 -29.34 36.10
N ARG A 28 1.09 -28.92 37.22
CA ARG A 28 0.94 -29.81 38.40
C ARG A 28 0.10 -31.04 37.99
N ASN A 29 0.57 -32.23 38.36
CA ASN A 29 -0.01 -33.54 38.04
C ASN A 29 0.23 -34.07 36.61
N TYR A 30 1.00 -33.38 35.77
CA TYR A 30 1.47 -33.90 34.49
C TYR A 30 2.94 -34.25 34.58
N LYS A 31 3.32 -35.48 34.16
CA LYS A 31 4.73 -35.93 34.18
C LYS A 31 5.56 -35.29 33.07
N GLU A 32 4.93 -34.96 31.96
CA GLU A 32 5.55 -34.34 30.79
C GLU A 32 5.15 -32.88 30.62
N LEU A 33 6.00 -32.10 29.96
CA LEU A 33 5.71 -30.72 29.68
C LEU A 33 4.53 -30.62 28.69
N VAL A 34 3.54 -29.83 29.04
CA VAL A 34 2.37 -29.55 28.24
C VAL A 34 2.71 -28.53 27.16
N THR A 35 2.29 -28.80 25.92
CA THR A 35 2.36 -27.78 24.86
C THR A 35 1.16 -26.86 25.01
N VAL A 36 1.44 -25.56 25.17
CA VAL A 36 0.42 -24.50 25.23
C VAL A 36 0.56 -23.63 23.98
N VAL A 37 -0.56 -23.32 23.36
CA VAL A 37 -0.66 -22.43 22.21
C VAL A 37 -1.72 -21.37 22.45
N GLY A 38 -1.44 -20.15 22.05
CA GLY A 38 -2.38 -19.03 22.19
C GLY A 38 -1.72 -17.67 21.94
N ASN A 39 -2.49 -16.60 22.08
CA ASN A 39 -1.94 -15.24 22.05
C ASN A 39 -1.40 -14.91 23.45
N LEU A 40 -0.17 -15.35 23.73
CA LEU A 40 0.52 -15.20 25.01
C LEU A 40 1.67 -14.21 24.84
N LEU A 41 1.33 -12.93 24.84
CA LEU A 41 2.29 -11.86 24.61
C LEU A 41 3.13 -11.61 25.86
N ASP A 42 4.43 -11.36 25.64
CA ASP A 42 5.42 -11.06 26.69
C ASP A 42 5.55 -12.12 27.81
N VAL A 43 5.04 -13.33 27.54
CA VAL A 43 5.28 -14.47 28.43
C VAL A 43 6.74 -14.89 28.31
N ASN A 44 7.37 -15.10 29.46
CA ASN A 44 8.79 -15.44 29.57
C ASN A 44 9.00 -16.80 30.22
N VAL A 45 10.17 -17.37 30.00
CA VAL A 45 10.57 -18.59 30.71
C VAL A 45 10.60 -18.31 32.22
N GLY A 46 9.92 -19.15 32.99
CA GLY A 46 9.76 -18.97 34.44
C GLY A 46 8.47 -18.27 34.86
N SER A 47 7.72 -17.65 33.95
CA SER A 47 6.40 -17.10 34.26
C SER A 47 5.45 -18.17 34.75
N VAL A 48 4.64 -17.84 35.77
CA VAL A 48 3.54 -18.68 36.23
C VAL A 48 2.25 -18.18 35.61
N LEU A 49 1.64 -19.01 34.76
CA LEU A 49 0.43 -18.65 34.03
C LEU A 49 -0.80 -19.38 34.58
N LEU A 50 -1.89 -18.65 34.71
CA LEU A 50 -3.22 -19.18 34.88
C LEU A 50 -3.92 -19.08 33.51
N LEU A 51 -4.11 -20.23 32.86
CA LEU A 51 -4.64 -20.32 31.50
C LEU A 51 -6.10 -20.77 31.56
N GLN A 52 -6.95 -20.20 30.73
CA GLN A 52 -8.30 -20.67 30.46
C GLN A 52 -8.41 -21.04 28.99
N GLY A 53 -8.87 -22.25 28.68
CA GLY A 53 -8.95 -22.75 27.31
C GLY A 53 -9.39 -24.19 27.25
N ASP A 54 -9.13 -24.83 26.13
CA ASP A 54 -9.51 -26.21 25.87
C ASP A 54 -8.39 -27.02 25.21
N TRP A 55 -8.43 -28.34 25.42
CA TRP A 55 -7.50 -29.26 24.80
C TRP A 55 -7.88 -29.50 23.34
N LYS A 56 -6.91 -29.43 22.45
CA LYS A 56 -7.06 -29.80 21.02
C LYS A 56 -5.99 -30.80 20.62
N VAL A 57 -6.36 -31.74 19.79
CA VAL A 57 -5.44 -32.71 19.19
C VAL A 57 -5.14 -32.27 17.77
N GLU A 58 -3.91 -31.84 17.53
CA GLU A 58 -3.46 -31.49 16.19
C GLU A 58 -2.77 -32.70 15.54
N PRO A 59 -3.14 -33.07 14.29
CA PRO A 59 -2.57 -34.25 13.63
C PRO A 59 -1.05 -34.25 13.52
N LYS A 60 -0.44 -33.08 13.43
CA LYS A 60 1.02 -32.90 13.24
C LYS A 60 1.78 -32.69 14.56
N TYR A 61 1.13 -32.14 15.60
CA TYR A 61 1.81 -31.68 16.81
C TYR A 61 1.29 -32.33 18.09
N GLY A 62 0.32 -33.24 17.99
CA GLY A 62 -0.24 -33.96 19.11
C GLY A 62 -1.19 -33.14 19.98
N ASN A 63 -1.30 -33.53 21.25
CA ASN A 63 -2.22 -32.89 22.19
C ASN A 63 -1.66 -31.54 22.68
N GLN A 64 -2.44 -30.47 22.51
CA GLN A 64 -2.07 -29.11 22.84
C GLN A 64 -3.18 -28.44 23.65
N PHE A 65 -2.81 -27.59 24.59
CA PHE A 65 -3.75 -26.73 25.31
C PHE A 65 -3.85 -25.38 24.59
N CYS A 66 -5.02 -25.08 24.04
CA CYS A 66 -5.31 -23.82 23.36
C CYS A 66 -5.80 -22.81 24.39
N ALA A 67 -4.97 -21.86 24.76
CA ALA A 67 -5.31 -20.81 25.71
C ALA A 67 -6.08 -19.68 24.99
N GLU A 68 -7.29 -19.38 25.47
CA GLU A 68 -8.14 -18.28 25.02
C GLU A 68 -7.96 -17.04 25.91
N LYS A 69 -7.80 -17.29 27.23
CA LYS A 69 -7.48 -16.25 28.22
C LYS A 69 -6.32 -16.71 29.08
N TRP A 70 -5.53 -15.76 29.54
CA TRP A 70 -4.42 -16.04 30.41
C TRP A 70 -4.13 -14.88 31.35
N GLU A 71 -3.57 -15.20 32.50
CA GLU A 71 -3.11 -14.26 33.49
C GLU A 71 -1.75 -14.72 34.01
N GLU A 72 -0.79 -13.81 34.11
CA GLU A 72 0.49 -14.07 34.72
C GLU A 72 0.37 -13.81 36.21
N THR A 73 0.69 -14.83 37.01
CA THR A 73 0.70 -14.75 38.47
C THR A 73 2.13 -14.76 38.96
N MET A 74 2.39 -14.00 40.04
CA MET A 74 3.73 -14.03 40.66
C MET A 74 4.08 -15.43 41.14
N PRO A 75 5.32 -15.88 40.92
CA PRO A 75 5.77 -17.18 41.42
C PRO A 75 5.83 -17.19 42.96
N ALA A 76 5.12 -18.13 43.56
CA ALA A 76 5.04 -18.28 45.01
C ALA A 76 6.03 -19.31 45.58
N THR A 77 6.81 -19.97 44.75
CA THR A 77 7.76 -21.00 45.15
C THR A 77 9.20 -20.56 44.89
N VAL A 78 10.12 -20.96 45.72
CA VAL A 78 11.58 -20.70 45.57
C VAL A 78 12.06 -21.05 44.16
N TYR A 79 11.66 -22.21 43.66
CA TYR A 79 11.98 -22.63 42.28
C TYR A 79 11.42 -21.71 41.20
N GLY A 80 10.15 -21.31 41.31
CA GLY A 80 9.51 -20.39 40.37
C GLY A 80 10.17 -19.01 40.38
N ILE A 81 10.50 -18.49 41.57
CA ILE A 81 11.17 -17.19 41.72
C ILE A 81 12.57 -17.23 41.10
N GLU A 82 13.34 -18.31 41.32
CA GLU A 82 14.67 -18.49 40.75
C GLU A 82 14.63 -18.52 39.22
N LYS A 83 13.69 -19.26 38.64
CA LYS A 83 13.48 -19.32 37.16
C LYS A 83 13.07 -17.97 36.59
N TYR A 84 12.12 -17.30 37.25
CA TYR A 84 11.64 -15.98 36.84
C TYR A 84 12.76 -14.94 36.80
N LEU A 85 13.53 -14.82 37.88
CA LEU A 85 14.66 -13.90 37.95
C LEU A 85 15.79 -14.26 36.99
N GLY A 86 16.03 -15.56 36.77
CA GLY A 86 17.07 -16.07 35.88
C GLY A 86 16.73 -16.05 34.39
N SER A 87 15.51 -15.71 34.02
CA SER A 87 15.01 -15.73 32.64
C SER A 87 15.62 -14.67 31.71
N GLY A 88 16.32 -13.66 32.29
CA GLY A 88 16.86 -12.51 31.56
C GLY A 88 15.93 -11.29 31.51
N LEU A 89 14.71 -11.39 32.05
CA LEU A 89 13.76 -10.29 32.23
C LEU A 89 14.34 -9.13 33.02
N ILE A 90 15.09 -9.46 34.08
CA ILE A 90 15.70 -8.46 34.94
C ILE A 90 17.16 -8.30 34.56
N ARG A 91 17.51 -7.14 34.00
CA ARG A 91 18.89 -6.84 33.61
C ARG A 91 19.83 -6.94 34.80
N GLY A 92 20.95 -7.66 34.63
CA GLY A 92 21.94 -7.88 35.66
C GLY A 92 21.71 -9.13 36.52
N VAL A 93 20.59 -9.85 36.34
CA VAL A 93 20.29 -11.12 37.01
C VAL A 93 20.24 -12.25 35.98
N GLY A 94 21.35 -12.99 35.87
CA GLY A 94 21.36 -14.27 35.17
C GLY A 94 21.09 -15.43 36.11
N PRO A 95 20.98 -16.69 35.63
CA PRO A 95 20.64 -17.86 36.45
C PRO A 95 21.49 -18.04 37.69
N LYS A 96 22.81 -17.76 37.61
CA LYS A 96 23.73 -17.84 38.75
C LYS A 96 23.41 -16.82 39.85
N PHE A 97 23.05 -15.59 39.47
CA PHE A 97 22.69 -14.55 40.44
C PHE A 97 21.28 -14.76 41.00
N ALA A 98 20.34 -15.18 40.15
CA ALA A 98 18.99 -15.56 40.58
C ALA A 98 19.06 -16.62 41.72
N GLY A 99 19.84 -17.69 41.52
CA GLY A 99 20.03 -18.71 42.55
C GLY A 99 20.68 -18.20 43.82
N ARG A 100 21.59 -17.21 43.76
CA ARG A 100 22.17 -16.58 44.94
C ARG A 100 21.17 -15.72 45.71
N ILE A 101 20.42 -14.87 44.99
CA ILE A 101 19.41 -14.00 45.59
C ILE A 101 18.34 -14.83 46.29
N VAL A 102 17.81 -15.85 45.60
CA VAL A 102 16.75 -16.70 46.15
C VAL A 102 17.24 -17.56 47.32
N ARG A 103 18.49 -18.01 47.33
CA ARG A 103 19.06 -18.69 48.52
C ARG A 103 19.17 -17.77 49.73
N THR A 104 19.39 -16.47 49.52
CA THR A 104 19.52 -15.49 50.61
C THR A 104 18.17 -15.08 51.18
N PHE A 105 17.16 -14.90 50.33
CA PHE A 105 15.88 -14.32 50.74
C PHE A 105 14.68 -15.29 50.61
N GLY A 106 14.87 -16.47 50.04
CA GLY A 106 13.80 -17.48 49.92
C GLY A 106 12.58 -16.96 49.14
N THR A 107 11.41 -17.18 49.73
CA THR A 107 10.12 -16.70 49.18
C THR A 107 9.95 -15.19 49.25
N ASP A 108 10.71 -14.50 50.11
CA ASP A 108 10.61 -13.04 50.28
C ASP A 108 11.41 -12.26 49.22
N THR A 109 12.08 -12.98 48.32
CA THR A 109 12.95 -12.39 47.29
C THR A 109 12.26 -11.30 46.48
N LEU A 110 11.01 -11.53 46.06
CA LEU A 110 10.29 -10.56 45.23
C LEU A 110 9.90 -9.30 46.02
N THR A 111 9.50 -9.49 47.29
CA THR A 111 9.21 -8.38 48.21
C THR A 111 10.46 -7.55 48.48
N VAL A 112 11.62 -8.20 48.66
CA VAL A 112 12.90 -7.52 48.84
C VAL A 112 13.28 -6.71 47.58
N ILE A 113 13.07 -7.26 46.40
CA ILE A 113 13.33 -6.52 45.13
C ILE A 113 12.40 -5.33 45.01
N GLU A 114 11.14 -5.45 45.40
CA GLU A 114 10.11 -4.42 45.24
C GLU A 114 10.21 -3.32 46.30
N GLU A 115 10.36 -3.69 47.58
CA GLU A 115 10.23 -2.75 48.68
C GLU A 115 11.58 -2.37 49.31
N GLU A 116 12.56 -3.28 49.28
CA GLU A 116 13.82 -3.14 49.99
C GLU A 116 15.03 -3.48 49.12
N THR A 117 15.07 -2.97 47.88
CA THR A 117 16.05 -3.36 46.84
C THR A 117 17.52 -3.24 47.31
N ASP A 118 17.81 -2.32 48.22
CA ASP A 118 19.17 -2.12 48.75
C ASP A 118 19.66 -3.32 49.58
N ARG A 119 18.78 -4.17 50.13
CA ARG A 119 19.14 -5.42 50.78
C ARG A 119 19.82 -6.43 49.86
N LEU A 120 19.66 -6.28 48.54
CA LEU A 120 20.38 -7.10 47.56
C LEU A 120 21.90 -6.96 47.67
N LEU A 121 22.41 -5.89 48.28
CA LEU A 121 23.84 -5.74 48.60
C LEU A 121 24.36 -6.83 49.55
N LEU A 122 23.49 -7.50 50.32
CA LEU A 122 23.86 -8.63 51.18
C LEU A 122 24.19 -9.90 50.37
N VAL A 123 23.84 -9.94 49.07
CA VAL A 123 24.10 -11.11 48.23
C VAL A 123 25.52 -11.05 47.65
N PRO A 124 26.37 -12.09 47.88
CA PRO A 124 27.73 -12.09 47.38
C PRO A 124 27.83 -11.87 45.87
N GLY A 125 28.54 -10.79 45.45
CA GLY A 125 28.77 -10.43 44.06
C GLY A 125 27.70 -9.49 43.44
N ILE A 126 26.79 -8.96 44.24
CA ILE A 126 25.89 -7.88 43.88
C ILE A 126 26.39 -6.58 44.48
N GLY A 127 26.83 -5.64 43.65
CA GLY A 127 27.22 -4.29 44.03
C GLY A 127 26.18 -3.25 43.60
N GLU A 128 26.37 -2.00 44.05
CA GLU A 128 25.44 -0.87 43.82
C GLU A 128 24.96 -0.73 42.37
N LYS A 129 25.87 -0.84 41.38
CA LYS A 129 25.51 -0.77 39.97
C LYS A 129 24.49 -1.85 39.56
N ARG A 130 24.63 -3.05 40.11
CA ARG A 130 23.71 -4.14 39.81
C ARG A 130 22.39 -3.98 40.54
N VAL A 131 22.40 -3.49 41.75
CA VAL A 131 21.18 -3.13 42.50
C VAL A 131 20.38 -2.09 41.69
N GLN A 132 21.04 -1.04 41.19
CA GLN A 132 20.37 -0.05 40.38
C GLN A 132 19.78 -0.64 39.06
N MET A 133 20.53 -1.49 38.38
CA MET A 133 20.03 -2.18 37.16
C MET A 133 18.81 -3.07 37.46
N ILE A 134 18.79 -3.73 38.61
CA ILE A 134 17.68 -4.58 39.05
C ILE A 134 16.46 -3.70 39.34
N ARG A 135 16.64 -2.60 40.06
CA ARG A 135 15.60 -1.63 40.42
C ARG A 135 14.96 -1.06 39.14
N ASP A 136 15.76 -0.51 38.22
CA ASP A 136 15.29 0.08 36.97
C ASP A 136 14.54 -0.93 36.09
N SER A 137 15.02 -2.18 36.10
CA SER A 137 14.40 -3.25 35.32
C SER A 137 13.09 -3.73 35.91
N TRP A 138 13.00 -3.76 37.27
CA TRP A 138 11.79 -4.14 38.01
C TRP A 138 10.68 -3.09 37.82
N GLU A 139 11.00 -1.81 38.01
CA GLU A 139 10.06 -0.72 37.79
C GLU A 139 9.51 -0.72 36.35
N ARG A 140 10.38 -0.94 35.37
CA ARG A 140 9.96 -1.05 33.98
C ARG A 140 8.98 -2.20 33.71
N GLN A 141 9.21 -3.35 34.34
CA GLN A 141 8.29 -4.50 34.26
C GLN A 141 6.92 -4.20 34.88
N LYS A 142 6.93 -3.46 35.99
CA LYS A 142 5.70 -3.03 36.69
C LYS A 142 4.89 -2.06 35.83
N GLU A 143 5.53 -1.11 35.16
CA GLU A 143 4.90 -0.16 34.26
C GLU A 143 4.26 -0.87 33.05
N ILE A 144 4.99 -1.79 32.40
CA ILE A 144 4.45 -2.62 31.32
C ILE A 144 3.17 -3.33 31.75
N LYS A 145 3.23 -3.99 32.92
CA LYS A 145 2.10 -4.73 33.46
C LYS A 145 0.90 -3.83 33.73
N ASN A 146 1.11 -2.64 34.27
CA ASN A 146 0.04 -1.67 34.53
C ASN A 146 -0.62 -1.19 33.24
N VAL A 147 0.15 -0.86 32.21
CA VAL A 147 -0.37 -0.47 30.89
C VAL A 147 -1.18 -1.62 30.28
N MET A 148 -0.66 -2.84 30.32
CA MET A 148 -1.33 -4.01 29.76
C MET A 148 -2.64 -4.33 30.48
N LEU A 149 -2.66 -4.29 31.80
CA LEU A 149 -3.86 -4.50 32.61
C LEU A 149 -4.91 -3.44 32.34
N PHE A 150 -4.52 -2.16 32.33
CA PHE A 150 -5.43 -1.06 32.02
C PHE A 150 -6.12 -1.24 30.67
N LEU A 151 -5.34 -1.59 29.63
CA LEU A 151 -5.87 -1.81 28.29
C LEU A 151 -6.80 -3.03 28.22
N GLN A 152 -6.46 -4.09 28.93
CA GLN A 152 -7.29 -5.30 29.01
C GLN A 152 -8.60 -5.06 29.76
N ASP A 153 -8.57 -4.32 30.86
CA ASP A 153 -9.77 -3.94 31.64
C ASP A 153 -10.76 -3.12 30.79
N HIS A 154 -10.20 -2.34 29.84
CA HIS A 154 -11.01 -1.61 28.84
C HIS A 154 -11.27 -2.44 27.56
N GLY A 155 -11.10 -3.77 27.62
CA GLY A 155 -11.43 -4.72 26.56
C GLY A 155 -10.57 -4.59 25.31
N VAL A 156 -9.37 -4.01 25.40
CA VAL A 156 -8.37 -4.03 24.33
C VAL A 156 -7.72 -5.40 24.32
N SER A 157 -7.63 -6.04 23.16
CA SER A 157 -6.97 -7.35 23.07
C SER A 157 -5.49 -7.25 23.42
N THR A 158 -4.94 -8.31 24.01
CA THR A 158 -3.52 -8.39 24.37
C THR A 158 -2.60 -8.07 23.18
N SER A 159 -2.97 -8.49 21.96
CA SER A 159 -2.21 -8.21 20.74
C SER A 159 -2.13 -6.71 20.41
N PHE A 160 -3.22 -5.97 20.60
CA PHE A 160 -3.22 -4.52 20.39
C PHE A 160 -2.51 -3.79 21.53
N ALA A 161 -2.73 -4.21 22.78
CA ALA A 161 -2.07 -3.62 23.94
C ALA A 161 -0.54 -3.66 23.80
N ALA A 162 0.02 -4.78 23.31
CA ALA A 162 1.44 -4.89 23.09
C ALA A 162 1.96 -4.01 21.94
N LYS A 163 1.20 -3.86 20.85
CA LYS A 163 1.57 -2.93 19.76
C LYS A 163 1.61 -1.50 20.27
N ILE A 164 0.60 -1.10 21.08
CA ILE A 164 0.48 0.23 21.67
C ILE A 164 1.68 0.49 22.59
N TYR A 165 1.98 -0.45 23.48
CA TYR A 165 3.13 -0.32 24.38
C TYR A 165 4.47 -0.26 23.63
N ARG A 166 4.62 -1.06 22.56
CA ARG A 166 5.85 -1.01 21.73
C ARG A 166 6.06 0.34 21.08
N GLN A 167 4.99 1.00 20.66
CA GLN A 167 5.03 2.30 19.99
C GLN A 167 5.26 3.44 20.97
N TYR A 168 4.52 3.46 22.07
CA TYR A 168 4.49 4.61 22.99
C TYR A 168 5.20 4.37 24.33
N GLY A 169 5.57 3.13 24.64
CA GLY A 169 6.21 2.82 25.91
C GLY A 169 5.35 3.25 27.10
N ASN A 170 5.98 3.93 28.05
CA ASN A 170 5.32 4.42 29.28
C ASN A 170 4.29 5.52 29.02
N GLU A 171 4.39 6.23 27.90
CA GLU A 171 3.41 7.26 27.49
C GLU A 171 2.10 6.67 26.94
N SER A 172 1.99 5.33 26.84
CA SER A 172 0.83 4.66 26.23
C SER A 172 -0.49 5.10 26.83
N LEU A 173 -0.58 5.19 28.17
CA LEU A 173 -1.81 5.56 28.87
C LEU A 173 -2.20 7.03 28.64
N ASP A 174 -1.22 7.92 28.67
CA ASP A 174 -1.45 9.35 28.48
C ASP A 174 -1.85 9.66 27.05
N LYS A 175 -1.14 9.08 26.08
CA LYS A 175 -1.47 9.18 24.64
C LYS A 175 -2.88 8.67 24.35
N MET A 176 -3.26 7.53 24.94
CA MET A 176 -4.59 6.97 24.72
C MET A 176 -5.71 7.75 25.40
N LYS A 177 -5.45 8.37 26.55
CA LYS A 177 -6.42 9.24 27.22
C LYS A 177 -6.56 10.58 26.51
N GLU A 178 -5.51 11.08 25.89
CA GLU A 178 -5.49 12.34 25.16
C GLU A 178 -6.12 12.18 23.77
N ASN A 179 -5.61 11.27 22.95
CA ASN A 179 -6.10 11.01 21.60
C ASN A 179 -5.89 9.54 21.16
N PRO A 180 -6.86 8.66 21.42
CA PRO A 180 -6.77 7.25 21.03
C PRO A 180 -6.72 7.03 19.50
N PHE A 181 -7.18 8.00 18.70
CA PHE A 181 -7.22 7.87 17.24
C PHE A 181 -5.84 8.01 16.60
N GLN A 182 -4.88 8.63 17.27
CA GLN A 182 -3.51 8.73 16.78
C GLN A 182 -2.86 7.34 16.58
N MET A 183 -3.36 6.32 17.29
CA MET A 183 -2.93 4.94 17.06
C MET A 183 -3.16 4.44 15.64
N ALA A 184 -4.19 4.96 14.95
CA ALA A 184 -4.48 4.55 13.58
C ALA A 184 -3.42 5.06 12.59
N ASP A 185 -2.79 6.17 12.90
CA ASP A 185 -1.71 6.76 12.11
C ASP A 185 -0.34 6.14 12.46
N ASP A 186 -0.10 5.91 13.76
CA ASP A 186 1.23 5.54 14.28
C ASP A 186 1.49 4.02 14.30
N ILE A 187 0.44 3.18 14.32
CA ILE A 187 0.58 1.73 14.54
C ILE A 187 0.03 0.92 13.37
N TRP A 188 0.92 0.30 12.62
CA TRP A 188 0.53 -0.55 11.51
C TRP A 188 -0.43 -1.68 11.93
N GLY A 189 -1.59 -1.73 11.28
CA GLY A 189 -2.65 -2.72 11.52
C GLY A 189 -3.64 -2.34 12.62
N ILE A 190 -3.58 -1.10 13.13
CA ILE A 190 -4.68 -0.46 13.87
C ILE A 190 -5.29 0.58 12.92
N GLY A 191 -6.48 0.31 12.40
CA GLY A 191 -7.23 1.28 11.61
C GLY A 191 -8.22 2.07 12.45
N PHE A 192 -8.85 3.10 11.86
CA PHE A 192 -9.84 3.97 12.52
C PHE A 192 -10.90 3.18 13.30
N LYS A 193 -11.54 2.17 12.70
CA LYS A 193 -12.60 1.38 13.36
C LYS A 193 -12.11 0.68 14.63
N THR A 194 -10.86 0.22 14.64
CA THR A 194 -10.26 -0.40 15.83
C THR A 194 -9.98 0.65 16.90
N ALA A 195 -9.42 1.79 16.50
CA ALA A 195 -9.15 2.91 17.41
C ALA A 195 -10.46 3.47 18.00
N ASP A 196 -11.52 3.60 17.20
CA ASP A 196 -12.85 4.04 17.65
C ASP A 196 -13.46 3.06 18.66
N GLY A 197 -13.38 1.74 18.39
CA GLY A 197 -13.84 0.74 19.35
C GLY A 197 -13.07 0.77 20.68
N ILE A 198 -11.79 1.12 20.67
CA ILE A 198 -10.98 1.31 21.87
C ILE A 198 -11.39 2.61 22.58
N ALA A 199 -11.54 3.72 21.83
CA ALA A 199 -11.94 5.00 22.37
C ALA A 199 -13.29 4.93 23.09
N GLN A 200 -14.28 4.24 22.51
CA GLN A 200 -15.60 4.03 23.13
C GLN A 200 -15.48 3.26 24.46
N LYS A 201 -14.62 2.24 24.53
CA LYS A 201 -14.37 1.48 25.77
C LYS A 201 -13.63 2.30 26.82
N LEU A 202 -12.82 3.26 26.41
CA LEU A 202 -12.16 4.24 27.28
C LEU A 202 -13.12 5.34 27.77
N GLY A 203 -14.38 5.35 27.30
CA GLY A 203 -15.39 6.29 27.73
C GLY A 203 -15.42 7.61 26.95
N PHE A 204 -14.79 7.68 25.78
CA PHE A 204 -14.93 8.86 24.92
C PHE A 204 -16.37 9.04 24.47
N ALA A 205 -16.86 10.28 24.55
CA ALA A 205 -18.21 10.61 24.10
C ALA A 205 -18.35 10.40 22.58
N LYS A 206 -19.54 9.98 22.13
CA LYS A 206 -19.82 9.79 20.69
C LYS A 206 -19.59 11.06 19.87
N GLU A 207 -19.88 12.23 20.46
CA GLU A 207 -19.74 13.56 19.84
C GLU A 207 -18.41 14.25 20.20
N ALA A 208 -17.42 13.51 20.74
CA ALA A 208 -16.12 14.10 21.06
C ALA A 208 -15.42 14.61 19.78
N TYR A 209 -14.94 15.86 19.82
CA TYR A 209 -14.28 16.50 18.67
C TYR A 209 -13.17 15.64 18.05
N VAL A 210 -12.29 15.05 18.87
CA VAL A 210 -11.20 14.19 18.39
C VAL A 210 -11.73 12.96 17.64
N ARG A 211 -12.87 12.41 18.04
CA ARG A 211 -13.54 11.30 17.37
C ARG A 211 -14.11 11.72 16.03
N LEU A 212 -14.90 12.79 16.02
CA LEU A 212 -15.54 13.31 14.80
C LEU A 212 -14.48 13.74 13.77
N ARG A 213 -13.46 14.47 14.22
CA ARG A 213 -12.32 14.87 13.38
C ARG A 213 -11.64 13.66 12.71
N SER A 214 -11.28 12.65 13.49
CA SER A 214 -10.62 11.45 12.96
C SER A 214 -11.53 10.64 12.03
N GLY A 215 -12.83 10.60 12.31
CA GLY A 215 -13.83 9.96 11.45
C GLY A 215 -14.02 10.68 10.11
N ILE A 216 -14.02 12.00 10.10
CA ILE A 216 -14.09 12.81 8.87
C ILE A 216 -12.82 12.57 8.03
N MET A 217 -11.64 12.59 8.65
CA MET A 217 -10.36 12.28 7.97
C MET A 217 -10.38 10.87 7.38
N TYR A 218 -10.85 9.89 8.13
CA TYR A 218 -10.96 8.50 7.66
C TYR A 218 -11.96 8.36 6.51
N THR A 219 -13.08 9.08 6.55
CA THR A 219 -14.07 9.08 5.46
C THR A 219 -13.46 9.64 4.17
N LEU A 220 -12.72 10.75 4.26
CA LEU A 220 -11.99 11.31 3.11
C LEU A 220 -10.90 10.36 2.60
N SER A 221 -10.17 9.67 3.49
CA SER A 221 -9.17 8.68 3.09
C SER A 221 -9.79 7.50 2.36
N ASN A 222 -10.95 7.00 2.82
CA ASN A 222 -11.68 5.94 2.10
C ASN A 222 -12.14 6.40 0.71
N LEU A 223 -12.62 7.64 0.59
CA LEU A 223 -12.98 8.20 -0.71
C LEU A 223 -11.76 8.36 -1.62
N ALA A 224 -10.59 8.67 -1.07
CA ALA A 224 -9.35 8.69 -1.84
C ALA A 224 -8.93 7.29 -2.31
N ASP A 225 -9.13 6.25 -1.50
CA ASP A 225 -8.94 4.85 -1.91
C ASP A 225 -9.94 4.41 -3.01
N GLU A 226 -11.12 5.04 -3.06
CA GLU A 226 -12.10 4.89 -4.15
C GLU A 226 -11.73 5.70 -5.41
N GLY A 227 -10.65 6.48 -5.38
CA GLY A 227 -10.12 7.27 -6.50
C GLY A 227 -10.47 8.76 -6.47
N HIS A 228 -11.17 9.26 -5.45
CA HIS A 228 -11.58 10.65 -5.34
C HIS A 228 -10.50 11.53 -4.71
N VAL A 229 -10.17 12.66 -5.31
CA VAL A 229 -9.24 13.65 -4.72
C VAL A 229 -9.93 14.60 -3.74
N PHE A 230 -11.25 14.74 -3.82
CA PHE A 230 -12.09 15.52 -2.93
C PHE A 230 -13.46 14.85 -2.72
N ALA A 231 -14.21 15.33 -1.76
CA ALA A 231 -15.62 15.00 -1.58
C ALA A 231 -16.48 16.27 -1.61
N TYR A 232 -17.70 16.18 -2.16
CA TYR A 232 -18.67 17.25 -1.95
C TYR A 232 -19.08 17.31 -0.49
N GLN A 233 -19.21 18.52 0.08
CA GLN A 233 -19.48 18.74 1.49
C GLN A 233 -20.68 17.93 2.00
N GLU A 234 -21.81 17.96 1.26
CA GLU A 234 -23.02 17.22 1.64
C GLU A 234 -22.79 15.70 1.67
N GLN A 235 -22.09 15.17 0.67
CA GLN A 235 -21.75 13.75 0.61
C GLN A 235 -20.82 13.34 1.76
N LEU A 236 -19.85 14.19 2.08
CA LEU A 236 -18.91 13.93 3.19
C LEU A 236 -19.64 13.90 4.53
N ILE A 237 -20.53 14.89 4.76
CA ILE A 237 -21.34 14.97 5.99
C ILE A 237 -22.19 13.71 6.15
N ALA A 238 -22.94 13.33 5.12
CA ALA A 238 -23.80 12.15 5.17
C ALA A 238 -23.00 10.85 5.43
N LYS A 239 -21.89 10.63 4.70
CA LYS A 239 -21.06 9.43 4.89
C LYS A 239 -20.38 9.42 6.27
N ALA A 240 -19.93 10.57 6.77
CA ALA A 240 -19.30 10.66 8.09
C ALA A 240 -20.32 10.45 9.22
N ALA A 241 -21.54 11.01 9.09
CA ALA A 241 -22.62 10.81 10.04
C ALA A 241 -23.05 9.33 10.13
N GLU A 242 -23.17 8.66 9.00
CA GLU A 242 -23.45 7.21 8.93
C GLU A 242 -22.33 6.39 9.58
N LEU A 243 -21.06 6.66 9.23
CA LEU A 243 -19.90 5.95 9.77
C LEU A 243 -19.77 6.07 11.29
N LEU A 244 -20.01 7.28 11.81
CA LEU A 244 -19.81 7.65 13.21
C LEU A 244 -21.06 7.46 14.07
N GLU A 245 -22.22 7.16 13.45
CA GLU A 245 -23.52 7.16 14.11
C GLU A 245 -23.73 8.45 14.94
N ALA A 246 -23.38 9.61 14.35
CA ALA A 246 -23.42 10.93 14.94
C ALA A 246 -24.40 11.84 14.21
N GLU A 247 -24.87 12.90 14.87
CA GLU A 247 -25.76 13.89 14.26
C GLU A 247 -25.01 14.71 13.19
N GLU A 248 -25.66 14.99 12.05
CA GLU A 248 -25.06 15.80 10.98
C GLU A 248 -24.63 17.18 11.45
N SER A 249 -25.39 17.78 12.39
CA SER A 249 -25.08 19.07 13.00
C SER A 249 -23.70 19.08 13.67
N SER A 250 -23.36 18.01 14.40
CA SER A 250 -22.06 17.85 15.05
C SER A 250 -20.92 17.64 14.03
N ILE A 251 -21.21 16.93 12.93
CA ILE A 251 -20.27 16.76 11.82
C ILE A 251 -20.00 18.11 11.14
N VAL A 252 -21.05 18.90 10.86
CA VAL A 252 -20.90 20.23 10.25
C VAL A 252 -20.05 21.15 11.11
N MET A 253 -20.32 21.24 12.40
CA MET A 253 -19.55 22.08 13.34
C MET A 253 -18.06 21.65 13.37
N THR A 254 -17.82 20.34 13.42
CA THR A 254 -16.45 19.79 13.40
C THR A 254 -15.75 20.09 12.08
N LEU A 255 -16.43 19.92 10.95
CA LEU A 255 -15.90 20.20 9.62
C LEU A 255 -15.53 21.67 9.46
N ASP A 256 -16.41 22.60 9.91
CA ASP A 256 -16.12 24.03 9.85
C ASP A 256 -14.89 24.39 10.69
N GLN A 257 -14.74 23.79 11.88
CA GLN A 257 -13.54 23.97 12.71
C GLN A 257 -12.28 23.43 12.02
N MET A 258 -12.33 22.22 11.41
CA MET A 258 -11.20 21.64 10.68
C MET A 258 -10.77 22.49 9.47
N ILE A 259 -11.73 23.14 8.80
CA ILE A 259 -11.44 24.08 7.70
C ILE A 259 -10.78 25.35 8.25
N ALA A 260 -11.29 25.88 9.37
CA ALA A 260 -10.70 27.05 10.02
C ALA A 260 -9.27 26.80 10.50
N ASP A 261 -8.99 25.60 11.02
CA ASP A 261 -7.67 25.16 11.49
C ASP A 261 -6.73 24.75 10.34
N LYS A 262 -7.23 24.74 9.10
CA LYS A 262 -6.51 24.30 7.88
C LYS A 262 -6.11 22.81 7.86
N ASP A 263 -6.77 22.00 8.65
CA ASP A 263 -6.67 20.54 8.58
C ASP A 263 -7.28 20.00 7.27
N LEU A 264 -8.29 20.71 6.76
CA LEU A 264 -8.95 20.45 5.48
C LEU A 264 -9.00 21.74 4.65
N ILE A 265 -9.11 21.58 3.34
CA ILE A 265 -9.28 22.70 2.42
C ILE A 265 -10.66 22.62 1.78
N CYS A 266 -11.38 23.75 1.83
CA CYS A 266 -12.68 23.91 1.17
C CYS A 266 -12.51 24.84 -0.04
N GLU A 267 -12.96 24.39 -1.21
CA GLU A 267 -13.01 25.18 -2.44
C GLU A 267 -14.44 25.20 -2.97
N THR A 268 -14.87 26.35 -3.48
CA THR A 268 -16.15 26.47 -4.18
C THR A 268 -15.94 26.10 -5.64
N VAL A 269 -16.68 25.11 -6.12
CA VAL A 269 -16.61 24.64 -7.50
C VAL A 269 -17.84 25.08 -8.26
N ASP A 270 -17.65 25.93 -9.27
CA ASP A 270 -18.70 26.33 -10.19
C ASP A 270 -18.94 25.22 -11.24
N TYR A 271 -19.97 24.43 -11.06
CA TYR A 271 -20.46 23.61 -12.15
C TYR A 271 -21.28 24.48 -13.10
N LYS A 272 -21.01 24.38 -14.41
CA LYS A 272 -21.70 25.10 -15.51
C LYS A 272 -23.21 24.77 -15.64
N THR A 273 -23.83 24.26 -14.62
CA THR A 273 -25.27 24.01 -14.54
C THR A 273 -25.88 24.91 -13.47
N ASP A 274 -27.00 25.53 -13.74
CA ASP A 274 -27.79 26.50 -12.96
C ASP A 274 -28.14 26.12 -11.51
N GLN A 275 -27.34 25.33 -10.82
CA GLN A 275 -27.56 24.89 -9.45
C GLN A 275 -26.39 25.29 -8.56
N ALA A 276 -26.75 25.74 -7.37
CA ALA A 276 -25.99 26.20 -6.23
C ALA A 276 -24.45 25.87 -6.22
N GLU A 277 -23.66 26.85 -5.82
CA GLU A 277 -22.24 26.70 -5.50
C GLU A 277 -22.00 25.43 -4.67
N MET A 278 -21.27 24.47 -5.23
CA MET A 278 -20.95 23.23 -4.52
C MET A 278 -19.58 23.36 -3.86
N LYS A 279 -19.51 23.02 -2.58
CA LYS A 279 -18.26 23.04 -1.82
C LYS A 279 -17.55 21.68 -1.93
N ALA A 280 -16.32 21.71 -2.39
CA ALA A 280 -15.42 20.57 -2.46
C ALA A 280 -14.46 20.59 -1.26
N ILE A 281 -14.41 19.50 -0.52
CA ILE A 281 -13.56 19.33 0.66
C ILE A 281 -12.41 18.40 0.33
N TYR A 282 -11.19 18.88 0.56
CA TYR A 282 -9.94 18.18 0.24
C TYR A 282 -9.12 17.86 1.47
N LEU A 283 -8.43 16.75 1.44
CA LEU A 283 -7.20 16.59 2.20
C LEU A 283 -6.13 17.53 1.61
N PRO A 284 -5.36 18.27 2.42
CA PRO A 284 -4.39 19.26 1.91
C PRO A 284 -3.41 18.71 0.87
N ALA A 285 -2.95 17.46 1.05
CA ALA A 285 -2.04 16.81 0.11
C ALA A 285 -2.61 16.73 -1.31
N PHE A 286 -3.89 16.39 -1.46
CA PHE A 286 -4.54 16.30 -2.76
C PHE A 286 -4.83 17.67 -3.38
N TYR A 287 -5.28 18.64 -2.58
CA TYR A 287 -5.50 20.00 -3.05
C TYR A 287 -4.23 20.62 -3.65
N TYR A 288 -3.13 20.59 -2.87
CA TYR A 288 -1.87 21.13 -3.35
C TYR A 288 -1.27 20.34 -4.50
N ALA A 289 -1.51 19.04 -4.57
CA ALA A 289 -1.07 18.23 -5.70
C ALA A 289 -1.83 18.60 -6.97
N GLU A 290 -3.16 18.72 -6.91
CA GLU A 290 -4.00 19.08 -8.06
C GLU A 290 -3.69 20.50 -8.57
N ALA A 291 -3.66 21.48 -7.68
CA ALA A 291 -3.26 22.86 -8.02
C ALA A 291 -1.85 22.92 -8.59
N GLY A 292 -0.92 22.14 -8.02
CA GLY A 292 0.46 22.00 -8.48
C GLY A 292 0.54 21.42 -9.90
N VAL A 293 -0.18 20.33 -10.18
CA VAL A 293 -0.27 19.70 -11.50
C VAL A 293 -0.80 20.69 -12.54
N ALA A 294 -1.95 21.34 -12.26
CA ALA A 294 -2.55 22.31 -13.16
C ALA A 294 -1.61 23.49 -13.44
N GLY A 295 -1.02 24.07 -12.40
CA GLY A 295 -0.09 25.20 -12.51
C GLY A 295 1.18 24.86 -13.28
N LYS A 296 1.80 23.70 -13.00
CA LYS A 296 3.02 23.25 -13.69
C LYS A 296 2.77 22.92 -15.17
N LEU A 297 1.70 22.22 -15.48
CA LEU A 297 1.33 21.90 -16.87
C LEU A 297 1.08 23.17 -17.69
N LYS A 298 0.36 24.17 -17.14
CA LYS A 298 0.13 25.46 -17.80
C LYS A 298 1.45 26.20 -18.05
N ARG A 299 2.33 26.29 -17.05
CA ARG A 299 3.65 26.92 -17.21
C ARG A 299 4.50 26.20 -18.24
N LEU A 300 4.55 24.87 -18.20
CA LEU A 300 5.29 24.07 -19.16
C LEU A 300 4.78 24.27 -20.60
N ALA A 301 3.47 24.35 -20.81
CA ALA A 301 2.89 24.58 -22.12
C ALA A 301 3.14 25.99 -22.67
N GLN A 302 3.22 27.00 -21.80
CA GLN A 302 3.47 28.40 -22.16
C GLN A 302 4.96 28.72 -22.29
N ALA A 303 5.84 27.91 -21.70
CA ALA A 303 7.27 28.13 -21.77
C ALA A 303 7.77 28.03 -23.24
N PRO A 304 8.67 28.91 -23.66
CA PRO A 304 9.22 28.87 -25.01
C PRO A 304 9.98 27.56 -25.22
N ALA A 305 9.79 26.93 -26.37
CA ALA A 305 10.62 25.83 -26.78
C ALA A 305 12.00 26.36 -27.19
N ALA A 306 13.06 25.88 -26.56
CA ALA A 306 14.44 26.31 -26.81
C ALA A 306 15.33 25.15 -27.31
N ASP A 307 14.73 24.06 -27.73
CA ASP A 307 15.44 22.89 -28.25
C ASP A 307 15.82 23.03 -29.74
N ARG A 308 16.73 22.17 -30.18
CA ARG A 308 17.24 22.17 -31.56
C ARG A 308 16.13 21.97 -32.60
N LEU A 309 15.11 21.21 -32.29
CA LEU A 309 13.96 21.02 -33.19
C LEU A 309 13.21 22.33 -33.39
N TRP A 310 12.94 23.08 -32.30
CA TRP A 310 12.26 24.35 -32.37
C TRP A 310 13.03 25.35 -33.24
N HIS A 311 14.35 25.50 -33.03
CA HIS A 311 15.18 26.36 -33.85
C HIS A 311 15.16 25.95 -35.32
N ALA A 312 15.28 24.64 -35.62
CA ALA A 312 15.19 24.16 -36.99
C ALA A 312 13.83 24.45 -37.66
N LEU A 313 12.73 24.35 -36.92
CA LEU A 313 11.40 24.67 -37.43
C LEU A 313 11.22 26.17 -37.68
N VAL A 314 11.77 27.02 -36.79
CA VAL A 314 11.72 28.48 -36.96
C VAL A 314 12.57 28.92 -38.16
N ASP A 315 13.78 28.37 -38.30
CA ASP A 315 14.65 28.65 -39.46
C ASP A 315 14.02 28.22 -40.78
N ALA A 316 13.41 27.02 -40.83
CA ALA A 316 12.70 26.52 -42.00
C ALA A 316 11.52 27.42 -42.38
N ARG A 317 10.76 27.92 -41.40
CA ARG A 317 9.67 28.89 -41.62
C ARG A 317 10.18 30.18 -42.24
N GLN A 318 11.27 30.72 -41.74
CA GLN A 318 11.87 31.95 -42.27
C GLN A 318 12.38 31.80 -43.72
N GLN A 319 12.94 30.60 -44.04
CA GLN A 319 13.50 30.31 -45.36
C GLN A 319 12.41 30.03 -46.42
N THR A 320 11.32 29.37 -46.05
CA THR A 320 10.28 28.91 -46.96
C THR A 320 9.10 29.85 -47.08
N GLY A 321 8.96 30.84 -46.19
CA GLY A 321 7.78 31.71 -46.10
C GLY A 321 6.49 30.98 -45.73
N ASN A 322 6.58 29.70 -45.32
CA ASN A 322 5.41 28.90 -44.94
C ASN A 322 4.99 29.25 -43.52
N GLU A 323 3.73 29.67 -43.34
CA GLU A 323 3.23 30.08 -42.00
C GLU A 323 3.11 28.95 -41.02
N SER A 324 3.03 27.68 -41.47
CA SER A 324 2.89 26.53 -40.58
C SER A 324 4.24 25.89 -40.20
N LEU A 325 4.52 25.82 -38.90
CA LEU A 325 5.61 25.01 -38.36
C LEU A 325 5.22 23.52 -38.47
N SER A 326 5.94 22.76 -39.29
CA SER A 326 5.63 21.34 -39.53
C SER A 326 6.90 20.56 -39.89
N ILE A 327 6.96 19.29 -39.50
CA ILE A 327 7.98 18.34 -39.94
C ILE A 327 7.49 17.50 -41.09
N ASP A 328 8.43 17.09 -41.98
CA ASP A 328 8.14 16.17 -43.06
C ASP A 328 8.12 14.72 -42.55
N VAL A 329 6.91 14.17 -42.34
CA VAL A 329 6.72 12.82 -41.83
C VAL A 329 7.17 11.76 -42.84
N SER A 330 7.18 12.06 -44.16
CA SER A 330 7.64 11.10 -45.17
C SER A 330 9.09 10.69 -44.95
N LYS A 331 9.95 11.65 -44.58
CA LYS A 331 11.37 11.35 -44.23
C LYS A 331 11.51 10.47 -43.01
N ILE A 332 10.58 10.58 -42.06
CA ILE A 332 10.55 9.73 -40.86
C ILE A 332 10.10 8.33 -41.24
N GLN A 333 9.06 8.19 -42.07
CA GLN A 333 8.57 6.91 -42.60
C GLN A 333 9.67 6.14 -43.35
N GLU A 334 10.41 6.80 -44.20
CA GLU A 334 11.55 6.22 -44.91
C GLU A 334 12.64 5.71 -43.93
N LYS A 335 12.97 6.50 -42.90
CA LYS A 335 14.04 6.18 -41.93
C LYS A 335 13.68 5.01 -41.02
N VAL A 336 12.39 4.88 -40.64
CA VAL A 336 11.94 3.80 -39.74
C VAL A 336 11.31 2.64 -40.49
N HIS A 337 11.19 2.71 -41.83
CA HIS A 337 10.57 1.71 -42.67
C HIS A 337 9.13 1.38 -42.25
N MET A 338 8.36 2.39 -41.86
CA MET A 338 6.98 2.27 -41.39
C MET A 338 6.08 3.29 -42.10
N GLU A 339 4.87 2.87 -42.47
CA GLU A 339 3.82 3.75 -42.99
C GLU A 339 2.91 4.16 -41.82
N TYR A 340 2.60 5.44 -41.73
CA TYR A 340 1.66 6.00 -40.76
C TYR A 340 0.37 6.39 -41.48
N ASP A 341 -0.76 6.14 -40.83
CA ASP A 341 -2.00 6.73 -41.30
C ASP A 341 -2.04 8.25 -41.01
N GLU A 342 -3.07 8.93 -41.51
CA GLU A 342 -3.15 10.38 -41.39
C GLU A 342 -3.21 10.87 -39.93
N ILE A 343 -3.92 10.14 -39.03
CA ILE A 343 -4.04 10.51 -37.63
C ILE A 343 -2.70 10.29 -36.92
N GLN A 344 -1.99 9.22 -37.23
CA GLN A 344 -0.65 8.95 -36.68
C GLN A 344 0.37 9.98 -37.19
N ALA A 345 0.31 10.33 -38.47
CA ALA A 345 1.15 11.38 -39.05
C ALA A 345 0.87 12.76 -38.41
N ASP A 346 -0.39 13.07 -38.15
CA ASP A 346 -0.79 14.29 -37.43
C ASP A 346 -0.27 14.30 -36.00
N ALA A 347 -0.32 13.17 -35.29
CA ALA A 347 0.28 13.03 -33.97
C ALA A 347 1.79 13.33 -33.95
N ILE A 348 2.53 12.82 -34.96
CA ILE A 348 3.97 13.08 -35.09
C ILE A 348 4.24 14.55 -35.36
N ARG A 349 3.45 15.20 -36.25
CA ARG A 349 3.57 16.65 -36.53
C ARG A 349 3.25 17.47 -35.29
N LYS A 350 2.14 17.18 -34.60
CA LYS A 350 1.75 17.89 -33.36
C LYS A 350 2.77 17.74 -32.26
N ALA A 351 3.35 16.54 -32.06
CA ALA A 351 4.41 16.32 -31.10
C ALA A 351 5.63 17.23 -31.36
N ALA A 352 5.98 17.47 -32.64
CA ALA A 352 7.12 18.31 -32.98
C ALA A 352 6.93 19.79 -32.58
N VAL A 353 5.71 20.32 -32.58
CA VAL A 353 5.42 21.72 -32.31
C VAL A 353 4.91 21.98 -30.88
N SER A 354 4.41 20.96 -30.21
CA SER A 354 3.80 21.08 -28.87
C SER A 354 4.82 20.90 -27.76
N LYS A 355 4.67 21.67 -26.68
CA LYS A 355 5.45 21.50 -25.44
C LYS A 355 4.84 20.39 -24.55
N VAL A 356 3.53 20.34 -24.49
CA VAL A 356 2.76 19.29 -23.82
C VAL A 356 1.76 18.74 -24.82
N MET A 357 1.69 17.42 -24.96
CA MET A 357 0.72 16.76 -25.85
C MET A 357 0.26 15.44 -25.24
N VAL A 358 -0.99 15.09 -25.46
CA VAL A 358 -1.57 13.79 -25.11
C VAL A 358 -1.82 12.96 -26.37
N LEU A 359 -1.34 11.72 -26.36
CA LEU A 359 -1.64 10.70 -27.36
C LEU A 359 -2.48 9.61 -26.70
N THR A 360 -3.73 9.47 -27.09
CA THR A 360 -4.64 8.47 -26.54
C THR A 360 -5.27 7.58 -27.60
N GLY A 361 -5.76 6.42 -27.22
CA GLY A 361 -6.45 5.48 -28.10
C GLY A 361 -6.59 4.11 -27.47
N GLY A 362 -7.57 3.34 -27.89
CA GLY A 362 -7.85 2.01 -27.37
C GLY A 362 -6.81 0.95 -27.79
N PRO A 363 -7.02 -0.31 -27.42
CA PRO A 363 -6.16 -1.42 -27.83
C PRO A 363 -6.17 -1.59 -29.35
N GLY A 364 -5.00 -1.87 -29.95
CA GLY A 364 -4.86 -2.10 -31.40
C GLY A 364 -4.94 -0.86 -32.29
N THR A 365 -4.93 0.35 -31.74
CA THR A 365 -4.96 1.61 -32.51
C THR A 365 -3.59 2.14 -32.92
N GLY A 366 -2.50 1.46 -32.54
CA GLY A 366 -1.15 1.81 -32.97
C GLY A 366 -0.45 2.87 -32.12
N LYS A 367 -0.81 3.04 -30.83
CA LYS A 367 -0.10 3.94 -29.89
C LYS A 367 1.41 3.73 -29.92
N THR A 368 1.87 2.49 -29.77
CA THR A 368 3.29 2.15 -29.74
C THR A 368 3.99 2.53 -31.04
N THR A 369 3.37 2.25 -32.20
CA THR A 369 3.90 2.60 -33.51
C THR A 369 4.02 4.11 -33.69
N THR A 370 2.98 4.85 -33.27
CA THR A 370 3.00 6.32 -33.30
C THR A 370 4.09 6.90 -32.38
N THR A 371 4.24 6.32 -31.17
CA THR A 371 5.30 6.72 -30.23
C THR A 371 6.69 6.48 -30.82
N GLN A 372 6.92 5.37 -31.53
CA GLN A 372 8.17 5.13 -32.27
C GLN A 372 8.43 6.21 -33.33
N GLY A 373 7.40 6.63 -34.05
CA GLY A 373 7.49 7.73 -35.01
C GLY A 373 7.86 9.07 -34.36
N ILE A 374 7.25 9.38 -33.23
CA ILE A 374 7.57 10.58 -32.43
C ILE A 374 9.02 10.53 -31.95
N ILE A 375 9.46 9.38 -31.43
CA ILE A 375 10.86 9.18 -30.99
C ILE A 375 11.83 9.35 -32.17
N ALA A 376 11.52 8.77 -33.33
CA ALA A 376 12.36 8.90 -34.52
C ALA A 376 12.46 10.35 -34.99
N ALA A 377 11.33 11.11 -34.93
CA ALA A 377 11.32 12.54 -35.21
C ALA A 377 12.28 13.30 -34.28
N TYR A 378 12.15 13.14 -32.97
CA TYR A 378 13.00 13.82 -32.01
C TYR A 378 14.49 13.44 -32.13
N ARG A 379 14.78 12.15 -32.35
CA ARG A 379 16.16 11.69 -32.60
C ARG A 379 16.79 12.26 -33.86
N SER A 380 15.99 12.55 -34.88
CA SER A 380 16.52 13.16 -36.13
C SER A 380 17.07 14.55 -35.92
N PHE A 381 16.63 15.24 -34.86
CA PHE A 381 17.13 16.56 -34.44
C PHE A 381 18.12 16.47 -33.27
N GLY A 382 18.53 15.28 -32.86
CA GLY A 382 19.52 15.06 -31.81
C GLY A 382 19.04 15.39 -30.40
N LEU A 383 17.74 15.31 -30.15
CA LEU A 383 17.16 15.54 -28.81
C LEU A 383 17.44 14.36 -27.87
N LYS A 384 17.70 14.69 -26.60
CA LYS A 384 17.85 13.72 -25.52
C LYS A 384 16.48 13.32 -24.99
N ILE A 385 16.10 12.07 -25.25
CA ILE A 385 14.79 11.55 -24.92
C ILE A 385 14.84 10.71 -23.66
N LEU A 386 13.97 10.99 -22.71
CA LEU A 386 13.70 10.18 -21.54
C LEU A 386 12.40 9.41 -21.73
N LEU A 387 12.40 8.12 -21.39
CA LEU A 387 11.23 7.27 -21.48
C LEU A 387 10.86 6.76 -20.08
N ALA A 388 9.56 6.86 -19.75
CA ALA A 388 9.07 6.38 -18.46
C ALA A 388 7.70 5.71 -18.57
N ALA A 389 7.39 4.89 -17.55
CA ALA A 389 6.07 4.30 -17.37
C ALA A 389 5.79 4.12 -15.86
N PRO A 390 4.53 4.03 -15.42
CA PRO A 390 4.20 3.83 -14.01
C PRO A 390 4.63 2.46 -13.48
N THR A 391 4.68 1.43 -14.32
CA THR A 391 5.00 0.05 -13.91
C THR A 391 6.27 -0.48 -14.57
N GLY A 392 6.94 -1.43 -13.90
CA GLY A 392 8.14 -2.09 -14.44
C GLY A 392 7.87 -2.87 -15.73
N ARG A 393 6.69 -3.48 -15.86
CA ARG A 393 6.27 -4.17 -17.09
C ARG A 393 6.12 -3.23 -18.26
N ALA A 394 5.42 -2.11 -18.06
CA ALA A 394 5.24 -1.11 -19.11
C ALA A 394 6.60 -0.51 -19.54
N ALA A 395 7.47 -0.17 -18.60
CA ALA A 395 8.82 0.31 -18.88
C ALA A 395 9.63 -0.71 -19.70
N LYS A 396 9.58 -1.99 -19.33
CA LYS A 396 10.27 -3.05 -20.09
C LYS A 396 9.73 -3.17 -21.51
N ARG A 397 8.39 -3.20 -21.68
CA ARG A 397 7.76 -3.24 -23.01
C ARG A 397 8.13 -2.04 -23.87
N MET A 398 8.15 -0.84 -23.24
CA MET A 398 8.57 0.38 -23.92
C MET A 398 10.04 0.30 -24.37
N THR A 399 10.92 -0.26 -23.55
CA THR A 399 12.33 -0.51 -23.92
C THR A 399 12.44 -1.48 -25.10
N GLU A 400 11.73 -2.60 -25.04
CA GLU A 400 11.72 -3.60 -26.12
C GLU A 400 11.19 -3.05 -27.45
N ALA A 401 10.12 -2.23 -27.37
CA ALA A 401 9.50 -1.64 -28.56
C ALA A 401 10.33 -0.51 -29.18
N THR A 402 11.03 0.29 -28.39
CA THR A 402 11.72 1.50 -28.88
C THR A 402 13.22 1.35 -29.03
N GLY A 403 13.82 0.32 -28.42
CA GLY A 403 15.26 0.14 -28.34
C GLY A 403 15.99 1.16 -27.42
N LEU A 404 15.24 2.00 -26.69
CA LEU A 404 15.77 2.97 -25.72
C LEU A 404 15.42 2.53 -24.31
N GLU A 405 16.33 2.78 -23.35
CA GLU A 405 16.06 2.49 -21.94
C GLU A 405 14.88 3.30 -21.43
N ALA A 406 13.81 2.62 -21.02
CA ALA A 406 12.70 3.21 -20.28
C ALA A 406 12.77 2.81 -18.81
N LYS A 407 12.42 3.72 -17.91
CA LYS A 407 12.45 3.53 -16.45
C LYS A 407 11.04 3.61 -15.88
N THR A 408 10.82 3.02 -14.71
CA THR A 408 9.61 3.37 -13.96
C THR A 408 9.71 4.83 -13.51
N ILE A 409 8.57 5.53 -13.36
CA ILE A 409 8.56 6.91 -12.87
C ILE A 409 9.30 7.01 -11.53
N HIS A 410 9.06 6.08 -10.59
CA HIS A 410 9.77 6.04 -9.31
C HIS A 410 11.30 5.95 -9.48
N ARG A 411 11.77 5.12 -10.42
CA ARG A 411 13.20 4.98 -10.69
C ARG A 411 13.77 6.20 -11.43
N LEU A 412 12.98 6.82 -12.32
CA LEU A 412 13.35 8.05 -13.00
C LEU A 412 13.52 9.19 -12.00
N LEU A 413 12.64 9.27 -11.01
CA LEU A 413 12.67 10.28 -9.94
C LEU A 413 13.62 9.92 -8.78
N GLU A 414 14.32 8.79 -8.87
CA GLU A 414 15.27 8.33 -7.84
C GLU A 414 14.63 8.25 -6.44
N CYS A 415 13.48 7.58 -6.34
CA CYS A 415 12.75 7.43 -5.09
C CYS A 415 13.56 6.64 -4.05
N LYS A 416 13.79 7.23 -2.88
CA LYS A 416 14.52 6.64 -1.73
C LYS A 416 13.68 6.77 -0.46
N PRO A 417 13.01 5.72 0.00
CA PRO A 417 12.34 5.78 1.30
C PRO A 417 13.36 5.84 2.46
N PRO A 418 13.15 6.67 3.49
CA PRO A 418 12.02 7.59 3.68
C PRO A 418 12.22 8.99 3.05
N GLU A 419 13.37 9.29 2.44
CA GLU A 419 13.75 10.64 1.96
C GLU A 419 12.90 11.13 0.77
N GLY A 420 12.14 10.23 0.12
CA GLY A 420 11.27 10.55 -1.01
C GLY A 420 11.99 10.67 -2.36
N TYR A 421 11.45 11.49 -3.26
CA TYR A 421 11.97 11.67 -4.61
C TYR A 421 13.17 12.62 -4.63
N GLN A 422 14.30 12.17 -5.18
CA GLN A 422 15.54 12.95 -5.26
C GLN A 422 15.54 13.90 -6.47
N LYS A 423 14.76 13.57 -7.53
CA LYS A 423 14.49 14.46 -8.66
C LYS A 423 13.28 15.32 -8.34
N ASN A 424 13.48 16.66 -8.37
CA ASN A 424 12.50 17.68 -8.02
C ASN A 424 12.88 19.03 -8.66
N GLU A 425 12.33 20.14 -8.18
CA GLU A 425 12.60 21.48 -8.71
C GLU A 425 14.06 21.90 -8.54
N ASP A 426 14.71 21.48 -7.45
CA ASP A 426 16.12 21.82 -7.15
C ASP A 426 17.11 20.90 -7.89
N ASN A 427 16.67 19.69 -8.25
CA ASN A 427 17.46 18.71 -8.97
C ASN A 427 16.63 18.12 -10.14
N PRO A 428 16.37 18.88 -11.20
CA PRO A 428 15.48 18.48 -12.28
C PRO A 428 16.03 17.32 -13.11
N LEU A 429 15.16 16.77 -13.95
CA LEU A 429 15.52 15.78 -14.94
C LEU A 429 16.41 16.41 -16.03
N ASP A 430 17.38 15.65 -16.53
CA ASP A 430 18.30 16.07 -17.58
C ASP A 430 17.91 15.42 -18.92
N GLY A 431 17.21 16.16 -19.75
CA GLY A 431 16.72 15.72 -21.05
C GLY A 431 15.95 16.83 -21.77
N ASP A 432 15.70 16.64 -23.08
CA ASP A 432 14.96 17.60 -23.90
C ASP A 432 13.48 17.21 -24.00
N VAL A 433 13.18 15.90 -23.93
CA VAL A 433 11.84 15.34 -24.08
C VAL A 433 11.63 14.21 -23.07
N LEU A 434 10.48 14.22 -22.41
CA LEU A 434 10.00 13.10 -21.61
C LEU A 434 8.74 12.52 -22.26
N ILE A 435 8.78 11.24 -22.55
CA ILE A 435 7.63 10.48 -23.05
C ILE A 435 7.23 9.46 -21.99
N ILE A 436 5.96 9.49 -21.60
CA ILE A 436 5.42 8.60 -20.57
C ILE A 436 4.33 7.74 -21.19
N ASP A 437 4.47 6.43 -21.06
CA ASP A 437 3.44 5.47 -21.49
C ASP A 437 2.60 4.98 -20.31
N GLU A 438 1.41 4.46 -20.59
CA GLU A 438 0.41 3.98 -19.63
C GLU A 438 0.00 5.06 -18.60
N CYS A 439 -0.18 6.31 -19.07
CA CYS A 439 -0.49 7.46 -18.21
C CYS A 439 -1.83 7.35 -17.47
N SER A 440 -2.76 6.49 -17.89
CA SER A 440 -4.01 6.23 -17.17
C SER A 440 -3.80 5.69 -15.75
N MET A 441 -2.64 5.08 -15.50
CA MET A 441 -2.27 4.51 -14.19
C MET A 441 -1.56 5.50 -13.25
N ILE A 442 -1.40 6.76 -13.64
CA ILE A 442 -0.71 7.78 -12.84
C ILE A 442 -1.73 8.53 -11.99
N ASP A 443 -1.57 8.45 -10.67
CA ASP A 443 -2.39 9.18 -9.71
C ASP A 443 -1.92 10.65 -9.55
N MET A 444 -2.72 11.44 -8.82
CA MET A 444 -2.48 12.87 -8.61
C MET A 444 -1.15 13.16 -7.91
N ILE A 445 -0.81 12.39 -6.89
CA ILE A 445 0.42 12.59 -6.10
C ILE A 445 1.66 12.29 -6.93
N LEU A 446 1.64 11.17 -7.67
CA LEU A 446 2.76 10.78 -8.53
C LEU A 446 2.95 11.76 -9.69
N MET A 447 1.85 12.24 -10.30
CA MET A 447 1.93 13.27 -11.36
C MET A 447 2.51 14.57 -10.83
N ASN A 448 2.08 15.01 -9.65
CA ASN A 448 2.65 16.21 -9.02
C ASN A 448 4.16 16.08 -8.75
N ALA A 449 4.60 14.94 -8.22
CA ALA A 449 6.01 14.66 -8.00
C ALA A 449 6.81 14.66 -9.32
N LEU A 450 6.26 14.05 -10.35
CA LEU A 450 6.89 14.00 -11.68
C LEU A 450 7.05 15.40 -12.29
N LEU A 451 5.97 16.20 -12.28
CA LEU A 451 5.99 17.54 -12.87
C LEU A 451 6.93 18.49 -12.14
N LYS A 452 7.14 18.31 -10.84
CA LYS A 452 8.16 19.06 -10.08
C LYS A 452 9.58 18.82 -10.60
N ALA A 453 9.86 17.63 -11.14
CA ALA A 453 11.17 17.27 -11.67
C ALA A 453 11.37 17.68 -13.14
N ILE A 454 10.33 18.10 -13.86
CA ILE A 454 10.40 18.50 -15.27
C ILE A 454 10.79 19.98 -15.36
N PRO A 455 11.96 20.31 -15.96
CA PRO A 455 12.33 21.71 -16.21
C PRO A 455 11.48 22.34 -17.31
N GLU A 456 11.30 23.66 -17.27
CA GLU A 456 10.44 24.38 -18.23
C GLU A 456 10.88 24.21 -19.70
N GLY A 457 12.16 23.96 -19.95
CA GLY A 457 12.70 23.70 -21.28
C GLY A 457 12.27 22.37 -21.91
N MET A 458 11.93 21.37 -21.08
CA MET A 458 11.61 20.01 -21.53
C MET A 458 10.23 19.90 -22.19
N ARG A 459 10.09 19.04 -23.19
CA ARG A 459 8.79 18.64 -23.76
C ARG A 459 8.22 17.45 -22.99
N LEU A 460 6.89 17.37 -22.92
CA LEU A 460 6.17 16.29 -22.25
C LEU A 460 5.15 15.67 -23.18
N ILE A 461 5.28 14.38 -23.46
CA ILE A 461 4.31 13.60 -24.22
C ILE A 461 3.71 12.54 -23.29
N LEU A 462 2.42 12.63 -23.08
CA LEU A 462 1.63 11.69 -22.29
C LEU A 462 0.94 10.71 -23.22
N VAL A 463 1.27 9.42 -23.09
CA VAL A 463 0.66 8.34 -23.88
C VAL A 463 -0.16 7.46 -22.95
N GLY A 464 -1.40 7.16 -23.32
CA GLY A 464 -2.25 6.32 -22.49
C GLY A 464 -3.57 5.97 -23.16
N ASP A 465 -4.37 5.22 -22.45
CA ASP A 465 -5.70 4.80 -22.86
C ASP A 465 -6.68 5.17 -21.75
N ILE A 466 -7.55 6.14 -22.02
CA ILE A 466 -8.51 6.65 -21.02
C ILE A 466 -9.60 5.64 -20.66
N ASP A 467 -9.76 4.60 -21.47
CA ASP A 467 -10.76 3.56 -21.28
C ASP A 467 -10.20 2.34 -20.52
N GLN A 468 -8.89 2.34 -20.23
CA GLN A 468 -8.29 1.34 -19.35
C GLN A 468 -8.54 1.68 -17.88
N LEU A 469 -8.22 0.71 -17.00
CA LEU A 469 -8.34 0.89 -15.55
C LEU A 469 -7.60 2.16 -15.09
N PRO A 470 -8.23 2.95 -14.21
CA PRO A 470 -7.61 4.14 -13.64
C PRO A 470 -6.45 3.79 -12.72
N SER A 471 -5.78 4.81 -12.19
CA SER A 471 -4.76 4.67 -11.15
C SER A 471 -5.31 3.99 -9.90
N VAL A 472 -4.43 3.33 -9.14
CA VAL A 472 -4.78 2.76 -7.83
C VAL A 472 -4.93 3.87 -6.79
N GLY A 473 -4.11 4.93 -6.86
CA GLY A 473 -4.25 6.13 -6.03
C GLY A 473 -5.28 7.11 -6.59
N ALA A 474 -5.62 8.12 -5.79
CA ALA A 474 -6.65 9.10 -6.13
C ALA A 474 -6.28 9.98 -7.33
N GLY A 475 -7.28 10.26 -8.15
CA GLY A 475 -7.23 11.16 -9.31
C GLY A 475 -7.23 10.45 -10.66
N ASN A 476 -7.99 11.00 -11.61
CA ASN A 476 -8.06 10.53 -12.99
C ASN A 476 -7.31 11.51 -13.92
N VAL A 477 -6.02 11.68 -13.65
CA VAL A 477 -5.20 12.78 -14.17
C VAL A 477 -5.19 12.85 -15.69
N LEU A 478 -5.04 11.72 -16.39
CA LEU A 478 -5.02 11.71 -17.85
C LEU A 478 -6.34 12.18 -18.44
N ARG A 479 -7.47 11.74 -17.89
CA ARG A 479 -8.81 12.13 -18.32
C ARG A 479 -9.03 13.61 -18.06
N ASP A 480 -8.68 14.10 -16.87
CA ASP A 480 -8.86 15.51 -16.49
C ASP A 480 -8.04 16.45 -17.39
N ILE A 481 -6.80 16.05 -17.75
CA ILE A 481 -5.98 16.79 -18.72
C ILE A 481 -6.66 16.86 -20.09
N ILE A 482 -7.23 15.75 -20.57
CA ILE A 482 -7.94 15.68 -21.85
C ILE A 482 -9.21 16.53 -21.82
N ASP A 483 -10.02 16.37 -20.78
CA ASP A 483 -11.32 17.04 -20.65
C ASP A 483 -11.17 18.55 -20.39
N SER A 484 -10.02 18.99 -19.89
CA SER A 484 -9.70 20.42 -19.75
C SER A 484 -9.68 21.17 -21.09
N GLY A 485 -9.43 20.49 -22.21
CA GLY A 485 -9.32 21.07 -23.53
C GLY A 485 -8.16 22.05 -23.71
N VAL A 486 -7.24 22.15 -22.73
CA VAL A 486 -6.14 23.14 -22.72
C VAL A 486 -4.96 22.68 -23.57
N PHE A 487 -4.73 21.38 -23.66
CA PHE A 487 -3.56 20.80 -24.31
C PHE A 487 -3.92 20.10 -25.61
N PRO A 488 -3.01 20.04 -26.59
CA PRO A 488 -3.20 19.23 -27.79
C PRO A 488 -3.39 17.76 -27.46
N VAL A 489 -4.51 17.20 -27.93
CA VAL A 489 -4.86 15.78 -27.78
C VAL A 489 -4.98 15.17 -29.17
N VAL A 490 -4.33 14.02 -29.39
CA VAL A 490 -4.56 13.20 -30.58
C VAL A 490 -5.17 11.87 -30.14
N ARG A 491 -6.35 11.58 -30.64
CA ARG A 491 -7.07 10.33 -30.41
C ARG A 491 -6.90 9.39 -31.58
N LEU A 492 -6.23 8.25 -31.38
CA LEU A 492 -6.12 7.19 -32.38
C LEU A 492 -7.40 6.35 -32.33
N THR A 493 -8.23 6.48 -33.35
CA THR A 493 -9.53 5.80 -33.41
C THR A 493 -9.54 4.59 -34.34
N ARG A 494 -8.56 4.51 -35.26
CA ARG A 494 -8.50 3.45 -36.25
C ARG A 494 -7.94 2.15 -35.68
N ILE A 495 -8.75 1.09 -35.68
CA ILE A 495 -8.29 -0.26 -35.33
C ILE A 495 -7.68 -0.87 -36.60
N PHE A 496 -6.41 -1.26 -36.54
CA PHE A 496 -5.70 -1.85 -37.66
C PHE A 496 -6.21 -3.26 -37.99
N ARG A 497 -6.08 -3.66 -39.27
CA ARG A 497 -6.63 -4.91 -39.80
C ARG A 497 -6.25 -6.17 -39.01
N GLN A 498 -5.02 -6.25 -38.54
CA GLN A 498 -4.56 -7.35 -37.67
C GLN A 498 -5.31 -7.37 -36.32
N ALA A 499 -5.60 -6.21 -35.77
CA ALA A 499 -6.34 -6.06 -34.52
C ALA A 499 -7.85 -6.34 -34.69
N GLN A 500 -8.42 -6.07 -35.85
CA GLN A 500 -9.83 -6.36 -36.19
C GLN A 500 -10.13 -7.87 -36.20
N SER A 501 -9.15 -8.72 -36.50
CA SER A 501 -9.29 -10.17 -36.43
C SER A 501 -9.21 -10.73 -35.01
N SER A 502 -8.77 -9.94 -34.04
CA SER A 502 -8.69 -10.32 -32.63
C SER A 502 -10.02 -10.08 -31.92
N ARG A 503 -10.63 -11.13 -31.42
CA ARG A 503 -11.86 -11.03 -30.64
C ARG A 503 -11.61 -10.39 -29.26
N ILE A 504 -10.41 -10.56 -28.69
CA ILE A 504 -10.02 -9.86 -27.47
C ILE A 504 -10.14 -8.35 -27.65
N ILE A 505 -9.61 -7.80 -28.75
CA ILE A 505 -9.61 -6.37 -29.03
C ILE A 505 -11.04 -5.88 -29.32
N MET A 506 -11.78 -6.61 -30.15
CA MET A 506 -13.16 -6.24 -30.48
C MET A 506 -14.08 -6.26 -29.26
N ASN A 507 -13.92 -7.26 -28.39
CA ASN A 507 -14.67 -7.33 -27.14
C ASN A 507 -14.29 -6.21 -26.15
N ALA A 508 -13.01 -5.83 -26.07
CA ALA A 508 -12.60 -4.69 -25.27
C ALA A 508 -13.28 -3.40 -25.71
N HIS A 509 -13.36 -3.14 -27.01
CA HIS A 509 -14.10 -1.97 -27.55
C HIS A 509 -15.61 -2.07 -27.28
N ALA A 510 -16.21 -3.26 -27.47
CA ALA A 510 -17.63 -3.47 -27.20
C ALA A 510 -17.98 -3.18 -25.72
N ILE A 511 -17.13 -3.64 -24.78
CA ILE A 511 -17.31 -3.40 -23.35
C ILE A 511 -17.23 -1.88 -23.05
N ASN A 512 -16.27 -1.16 -23.63
CA ASN A 512 -16.13 0.28 -23.45
C ASN A 512 -17.34 1.07 -23.98
N GLU A 513 -18.00 0.55 -25.02
CA GLU A 513 -19.24 1.11 -25.57
C GLU A 513 -20.51 0.68 -24.81
N GLY A 514 -20.35 -0.07 -23.69
CA GLY A 514 -21.49 -0.62 -22.93
C GLY A 514 -22.21 -1.77 -23.61
N LYS A 515 -21.61 -2.38 -24.65
CA LYS A 515 -22.16 -3.53 -25.37
C LYS A 515 -21.69 -4.83 -24.75
N PHE A 516 -22.53 -5.88 -24.85
CA PHE A 516 -22.14 -7.19 -24.38
C PHE A 516 -21.06 -7.81 -25.28
N PRO A 517 -19.97 -8.38 -24.73
CA PRO A 517 -18.90 -8.99 -25.51
C PRO A 517 -19.37 -10.28 -26.22
N ASP A 518 -18.77 -10.62 -27.34
CA ASP A 518 -18.99 -11.91 -27.99
C ASP A 518 -18.27 -13.02 -27.20
N ILE A 519 -19.05 -13.83 -26.46
CA ILE A 519 -18.60 -14.95 -25.64
C ILE A 519 -18.69 -16.30 -26.36
N SER A 520 -19.02 -16.33 -27.65
CA SER A 520 -19.12 -17.57 -28.42
C SER A 520 -17.75 -18.22 -28.59
N ASN A 521 -17.61 -19.50 -28.22
CA ASN A 521 -16.37 -20.25 -28.38
C ASN A 521 -16.27 -20.81 -29.82
N GLY A 522 -15.27 -20.38 -30.55
CA GLY A 522 -15.01 -20.78 -31.95
C GLY A 522 -13.62 -21.41 -32.14
N LYS A 523 -13.43 -22.15 -33.24
CA LYS A 523 -12.15 -22.80 -33.54
C LYS A 523 -11.00 -21.83 -33.87
N ASN A 524 -11.32 -20.63 -34.32
CA ASN A 524 -10.34 -19.61 -34.75
C ASN A 524 -10.50 -18.31 -33.95
N THR A 525 -10.73 -18.39 -32.65
CA THR A 525 -10.82 -17.24 -31.77
C THR A 525 -9.64 -17.19 -30.83
N ASP A 526 -9.26 -16.00 -30.41
CA ASP A 526 -8.29 -15.72 -29.36
C ASP A 526 -8.94 -15.39 -28.01
N PHE A 527 -10.30 -15.32 -27.98
CA PHE A 527 -11.09 -15.08 -26.77
C PHE A 527 -12.01 -16.28 -26.50
N PHE A 528 -11.95 -16.83 -25.30
CA PHE A 528 -12.77 -17.96 -24.86
C PHE A 528 -13.46 -17.65 -23.54
N TYR A 529 -14.73 -18.04 -23.42
CA TYR A 529 -15.51 -17.91 -22.20
C TYR A 529 -15.86 -19.29 -21.64
N ILE A 530 -15.60 -19.50 -20.36
CA ILE A 530 -15.92 -20.72 -19.64
C ILE A 530 -16.68 -20.34 -18.37
N GLU A 531 -17.97 -20.69 -18.32
CA GLU A 531 -18.83 -20.40 -17.20
C GLU A 531 -18.61 -21.38 -16.06
N LYS A 532 -18.41 -20.87 -14.86
CA LYS A 532 -18.31 -21.62 -13.62
C LYS A 532 -18.96 -20.81 -12.51
N GLU A 533 -20.06 -21.35 -11.95
CA GLU A 533 -20.79 -20.72 -10.84
C GLU A 533 -20.12 -21.04 -9.50
N ASP A 534 -19.60 -22.25 -9.34
CA ASP A 534 -18.91 -22.69 -8.11
C ASP A 534 -17.46 -22.19 -8.11
N PRO A 535 -17.05 -21.41 -7.08
CA PRO A 535 -15.69 -20.90 -6.97
C PRO A 535 -14.60 -21.99 -6.89
N GLU A 536 -14.90 -23.14 -6.27
CA GLU A 536 -13.94 -24.25 -6.15
C GLU A 536 -13.73 -24.93 -7.51
N GLU A 537 -14.83 -25.14 -8.26
CA GLU A 537 -14.75 -25.62 -9.65
C GLU A 537 -13.97 -24.64 -10.55
N ALA A 538 -14.14 -23.33 -10.35
CA ALA A 538 -13.41 -22.33 -11.09
C ALA A 538 -11.89 -22.44 -10.84
N VAL A 539 -11.44 -22.64 -9.59
CA VAL A 539 -10.03 -22.88 -9.25
C VAL A 539 -9.50 -24.14 -9.94
N GLN A 540 -10.26 -25.25 -9.89
CA GLN A 540 -9.85 -26.50 -10.53
C GLN A 540 -9.71 -26.33 -12.05
N GLU A 541 -10.64 -25.63 -12.67
CA GLU A 541 -10.60 -25.35 -14.11
C GLU A 541 -9.42 -24.46 -14.49
N ILE A 542 -9.13 -23.39 -13.72
CA ILE A 542 -7.95 -22.53 -13.92
C ILE A 542 -6.67 -23.37 -13.85
N VAL A 543 -6.52 -24.21 -12.83
CA VAL A 543 -5.35 -25.08 -12.68
C VAL A 543 -5.22 -26.03 -13.86
N ARG A 544 -6.32 -26.65 -14.31
CA ARG A 544 -6.35 -27.55 -15.47
C ARG A 544 -5.94 -26.83 -16.76
N LEU A 545 -6.45 -25.62 -16.96
CA LEU A 545 -6.12 -24.79 -18.13
C LEU A 545 -4.64 -24.46 -18.16
N VAL A 546 -4.08 -23.94 -17.07
CA VAL A 546 -2.68 -23.49 -16.98
C VAL A 546 -1.71 -24.67 -17.07
N LYS A 547 -2.03 -25.79 -16.41
CA LYS A 547 -1.15 -26.98 -16.37
C LYS A 547 -1.14 -27.77 -17.68
N ASN A 548 -2.31 -27.94 -18.30
CA ASN A 548 -2.49 -28.92 -19.35
C ASN A 548 -2.97 -28.31 -20.67
N ASN A 549 -4.11 -27.60 -20.67
CA ASN A 549 -4.83 -27.28 -21.89
C ASN A 549 -4.14 -26.19 -22.71
N LEU A 550 -3.85 -25.04 -22.08
CA LEU A 550 -3.25 -23.89 -22.76
C LEU A 550 -1.82 -24.19 -23.22
N PRO A 551 -0.94 -24.85 -22.44
CA PRO A 551 0.38 -25.23 -22.93
C PRO A 551 0.35 -26.10 -24.19
N ARG A 552 -0.60 -27.05 -24.25
CA ARG A 552 -0.77 -27.92 -25.44
C ARG A 552 -1.34 -27.16 -26.64
N TYR A 553 -2.34 -26.31 -26.39
CA TYR A 553 -3.03 -25.58 -27.43
C TYR A 553 -2.12 -24.53 -28.10
N TYR A 554 -1.41 -23.74 -27.28
CA TYR A 554 -0.53 -22.67 -27.77
C TYR A 554 0.93 -23.11 -27.99
N LYS A 555 1.28 -24.37 -27.70
CA LYS A 555 2.66 -24.90 -27.76
C LYS A 555 3.64 -24.01 -26.97
N THR A 556 3.23 -23.53 -25.81
CA THR A 556 3.99 -22.62 -24.95
C THR A 556 4.12 -23.21 -23.55
N PRO A 557 5.22 -23.01 -22.84
CA PRO A 557 5.36 -23.51 -21.47
C PRO A 557 4.42 -22.74 -20.51
N TRP A 558 4.00 -23.41 -19.45
CA TRP A 558 3.03 -22.87 -18.47
C TRP A 558 3.50 -21.55 -17.82
N ASN A 559 4.80 -21.32 -17.66
CA ASN A 559 5.37 -20.10 -17.09
C ASN A 559 5.23 -18.86 -17.99
N HIS A 560 4.75 -19.01 -19.22
CA HIS A 560 4.36 -17.92 -20.10
C HIS A 560 2.86 -17.60 -20.03
N ILE A 561 2.11 -18.35 -19.21
CA ILE A 561 0.68 -18.14 -19.02
C ILE A 561 0.46 -17.37 -17.73
N GLN A 562 -0.29 -16.28 -17.80
CA GLN A 562 -0.60 -15.46 -16.64
C GLN A 562 -2.08 -15.62 -16.24
N VAL A 563 -2.32 -15.82 -14.95
CA VAL A 563 -3.66 -15.79 -14.35
C VAL A 563 -3.90 -14.41 -13.74
N LEU A 564 -5.03 -13.81 -14.07
CA LEU A 564 -5.49 -12.55 -13.48
C LEU A 564 -6.74 -12.81 -12.66
N THR A 565 -6.83 -12.19 -11.50
CA THR A 565 -8.01 -12.23 -10.64
C THR A 565 -8.25 -10.85 -10.02
N PRO A 566 -9.51 -10.43 -9.87
CA PRO A 566 -9.82 -9.11 -9.29
C PRO A 566 -9.67 -9.04 -7.78
N MET A 567 -9.53 -10.21 -7.09
CA MET A 567 -9.52 -10.27 -5.63
C MET A 567 -8.18 -10.80 -5.09
N GLN A 568 -7.72 -10.25 -3.98
CA GLN A 568 -6.54 -10.74 -3.26
C GLN A 568 -6.88 -11.92 -2.35
N LYS A 569 -8.03 -11.88 -1.67
CA LYS A 569 -8.52 -12.90 -0.73
C LYS A 569 -9.73 -13.64 -1.32
N GLY A 570 -10.07 -14.78 -0.71
CA GLY A 570 -11.19 -15.63 -1.14
C GLY A 570 -10.71 -16.84 -1.96
N ILE A 571 -11.66 -17.72 -2.30
CA ILE A 571 -11.40 -19.00 -2.98
C ILE A 571 -10.73 -18.78 -4.34
N VAL A 572 -11.23 -17.84 -5.15
CA VAL A 572 -10.63 -17.45 -6.44
C VAL A 572 -9.70 -16.25 -6.33
N GLY A 573 -9.30 -15.87 -5.10
CA GLY A 573 -8.36 -14.77 -4.87
C GLY A 573 -6.91 -15.16 -5.17
N ALA A 574 -6.06 -14.16 -5.43
CA ALA A 574 -4.67 -14.35 -5.81
C ALA A 574 -3.88 -15.20 -4.81
N ALA A 575 -4.11 -15.03 -3.50
CA ALA A 575 -3.43 -15.81 -2.47
C ALA A 575 -3.71 -17.31 -2.59
N ASN A 576 -4.99 -17.71 -2.74
CA ASN A 576 -5.37 -19.11 -2.87
C ASN A 576 -4.97 -19.70 -4.24
N LEU A 577 -5.17 -18.94 -5.32
CA LEU A 577 -4.76 -19.37 -6.66
C LEU A 577 -3.25 -19.59 -6.75
N ASN A 578 -2.43 -18.77 -6.10
CA ASN A 578 -0.98 -18.97 -6.03
C ASN A 578 -0.62 -20.29 -5.33
N LEU A 579 -1.31 -20.64 -4.24
CA LEU A 579 -1.09 -21.91 -3.55
C LEU A 579 -1.49 -23.10 -4.43
N ALA A 580 -2.68 -23.06 -5.03
CA ALA A 580 -3.18 -24.13 -5.90
C ALA A 580 -2.31 -24.33 -7.14
N LEU A 581 -1.87 -23.26 -7.79
CA LEU A 581 -0.97 -23.32 -8.94
C LEU A 581 0.44 -23.76 -8.55
N GLN A 582 0.95 -23.31 -7.39
CA GLN A 582 2.25 -23.75 -6.87
C GLN A 582 2.26 -25.26 -6.64
N GLU A 583 1.23 -25.80 -6.00
CA GLU A 583 1.11 -27.25 -5.76
C GLU A 583 0.99 -28.04 -7.06
N ALA A 584 0.23 -27.53 -8.02
CA ALA A 584 -0.02 -28.21 -9.28
C ALA A 584 1.17 -28.18 -10.26
N LEU A 585 1.93 -27.08 -10.31
CA LEU A 585 2.96 -26.81 -11.31
C LEU A 585 4.38 -27.05 -10.78
N ASN A 586 4.59 -26.82 -9.50
CA ASN A 586 5.88 -27.02 -8.84
C ASN A 586 5.66 -27.61 -7.44
N PRO A 587 5.18 -28.91 -7.38
CA PRO A 587 4.98 -29.57 -6.10
C PRO A 587 6.29 -29.65 -5.33
N GLN A 588 6.22 -29.47 -4.01
CA GLN A 588 7.39 -29.53 -3.12
C GLN A 588 8.05 -30.93 -3.21
N GLY A 589 9.06 -31.06 -4.04
CA GLY A 589 10.06 -32.10 -3.89
C GLY A 589 11.05 -31.70 -2.77
N ASP A 590 11.71 -32.69 -2.16
CA ASP A 590 12.62 -32.58 -1.00
C ASP A 590 13.82 -31.61 -1.14
N GLY A 591 13.72 -30.55 -1.88
CA GLY A 591 14.80 -29.63 -2.18
C GLY A 591 14.37 -28.15 -2.25
N LEU A 592 14.79 -27.40 -1.24
CA LEU A 592 14.93 -25.94 -1.19
C LEU A 592 13.64 -25.08 -1.33
N ARG A 593 13.14 -24.64 -0.19
CA ARG A 593 12.32 -23.43 -0.07
C ARG A 593 13.13 -22.22 -0.57
N ARG A 594 12.66 -21.57 -1.60
CA ARG A 594 13.00 -20.18 -1.90
C ARG A 594 11.94 -19.25 -1.38
#